data_967fab3358796a731a32f8cec3391f96
#
_entry.id   967fab3358796a731a32f8cec3391f96
#
_cell.length_a   1.000
_cell.length_b   1.000
_cell.length_c   1.000
_cell.angle_alpha   90.00
_cell.angle_beta   90.00
_cell.angle_gamma   90.00
#
_symmetry.space_group_name_H-M   'P 1'
#
loop_
_entity.id
_entity.type
_entity.pdbx_description
1 polymer ?
#
loop_
_entity_poly.entity_id
_entity_poly.type
_entity_poly.pdbx_seq_one_letter_code
_entity_poly.pdbx_strand_id
1 'polypeptide(L)'
;VVLLATIQWKLTEKQEQFIWDKHKYLLIEGSAGSGKTIFAVHKVLIYALTHKGARIGVFRQTLPSLKQTAWLEIREALDNYGIPYKENKSDGVMTFPNKSTITFKSTDDMQKLRSLNLDFVYCEQAEEMSKEVFQELESRVRGKASMKDYGQIMLVVTPSTKAHWIYQRFHLHKDEDDVQIVRFHYTDNTFVGEEYIKLAEDRKKYDYDNYLRLTLGRWQDTGGLIYTHYDISISHKGYEYYTGCCDFGFNNPSCFLLLGWVDNECYVVDEIYESHLINYQFIGKITKLLRNHGLSPKDLNAVYCDSAEPDRIEEFVEYGFNAVGSIKNVEAKINAVKGCKLHIAPNCENTIKEIESYSWQKDKDGNDLDKPVKVNDHAMDSLAYGIYGTVGILSPSRDYKEKVKIYMY
;
A
#
# COMPACT_ATOMS: atom_id res chain seq x y z
N VAL A 1 -18.90 -10.41 -42.89
CA VAL A 1 -17.45 -10.30 -42.60
C VAL A 1 -17.31 -9.08 -41.70
N VAL A 2 -17.27 -9.26 -40.39
CA VAL A 2 -16.97 -8.18 -39.46
C VAL A 2 -15.45 -8.03 -39.53
N LEU A 3 -14.99 -6.91 -40.09
CA LEU A 3 -13.59 -6.48 -39.94
C LEU A 3 -13.36 -6.36 -38.42
N LEU A 4 -12.55 -7.27 -37.87
CA LEU A 4 -11.91 -7.09 -36.58
C LEU A 4 -10.90 -5.95 -36.74
N ALA A 5 -11.36 -4.72 -36.57
CA ALA A 5 -10.46 -3.58 -36.39
C ALA A 5 -9.64 -3.91 -35.13
N THR A 6 -8.36 -3.99 -35.27
CA THR A 6 -7.45 -4.14 -34.12
C THR A 6 -7.51 -2.82 -33.33
N ILE A 7 -8.16 -2.85 -32.18
CA ILE A 7 -8.22 -1.69 -31.30
C ILE A 7 -6.87 -1.55 -30.61
N GLN A 8 -6.19 -0.45 -30.84
CA GLN A 8 -4.97 -0.13 -30.11
C GLN A 8 -5.32 0.69 -28.87
N TRP A 9 -5.34 0.03 -27.71
CA TRP A 9 -5.60 0.67 -26.45
C TRP A 9 -4.45 1.60 -26.04
N LYS A 10 -4.78 2.80 -25.57
CA LYS A 10 -3.80 3.74 -25.00
C LYS A 10 -3.72 3.47 -23.50
N LEU A 11 -2.76 2.67 -23.10
CA LEU A 11 -2.54 2.27 -21.71
C LEU A 11 -1.16 2.75 -21.25
N THR A 12 -1.01 3.05 -19.96
CA THR A 12 0.30 3.20 -19.32
C THR A 12 0.91 1.82 -19.08
N GLU A 13 2.22 1.73 -18.90
CA GLU A 13 2.92 0.47 -18.62
C GLU A 13 2.28 -0.31 -17.46
N LYS A 14 1.95 0.39 -16.39
CA LYS A 14 1.29 -0.22 -15.22
C LYS A 14 -0.12 -0.71 -15.54
N GLN A 15 -0.86 0.00 -16.36
CA GLN A 15 -2.19 -0.45 -16.80
C GLN A 15 -2.08 -1.71 -17.67
N GLU A 16 -1.11 -1.78 -18.57
CA GLU A 16 -0.87 -2.96 -19.41
C GLU A 16 -0.59 -4.23 -18.59
N GLN A 17 0.17 -4.08 -17.50
CA GLN A 17 0.52 -5.19 -16.61
C GLN A 17 -0.71 -5.88 -15.99
N PHE A 18 -1.77 -5.13 -15.66
CA PHE A 18 -2.92 -5.64 -14.92
C PHE A 18 -4.22 -5.70 -15.73
N ILE A 19 -4.25 -5.19 -16.97
CA ILE A 19 -5.48 -5.13 -17.76
C ILE A 19 -6.10 -6.53 -18.00
N TRP A 20 -5.30 -7.58 -18.03
CA TRP A 20 -5.71 -8.97 -18.24
C TRP A 20 -5.84 -9.76 -16.94
N ASP A 21 -5.74 -9.10 -15.79
CA ASP A 21 -5.93 -9.76 -14.49
C ASP A 21 -7.29 -10.47 -14.39
N LYS A 22 -7.32 -11.65 -13.77
CA LYS A 22 -8.50 -12.53 -13.70
C LYS A 22 -8.89 -12.93 -12.27
N HIS A 23 -8.27 -12.36 -11.27
CA HIS A 23 -8.69 -12.62 -9.89
C HIS A 23 -10.15 -12.24 -9.68
N LYS A 24 -10.85 -12.95 -8.85
CA LYS A 24 -12.27 -12.71 -8.55
C LYS A 24 -12.50 -11.29 -8.05
N TYR A 25 -11.61 -10.79 -7.20
CA TYR A 25 -11.62 -9.42 -6.71
C TYR A 25 -10.40 -8.67 -7.21
N LEU A 26 -10.63 -7.61 -7.95
CA LEU A 26 -9.61 -6.69 -8.40
C LEU A 26 -9.80 -5.34 -7.73
N LEU A 27 -8.97 -5.04 -6.74
CA LEU A 27 -9.00 -3.79 -6.00
C LEU A 27 -7.99 -2.80 -6.61
N ILE A 28 -8.50 -1.73 -7.19
CA ILE A 28 -7.73 -0.65 -7.82
C ILE A 28 -7.71 0.53 -6.86
N GLU A 29 -6.63 0.69 -6.14
CA GLU A 29 -6.41 1.76 -5.19
C GLU A 29 -5.52 2.85 -5.79
N GLY A 30 -5.62 4.06 -5.27
CA GLY A 30 -4.63 5.07 -5.60
C GLY A 30 -5.11 6.51 -5.46
N SER A 31 -4.17 7.41 -5.74
CA SER A 31 -4.37 8.86 -5.65
C SER A 31 -5.39 9.39 -6.67
N ALA A 32 -5.89 10.59 -6.43
CA ALA A 32 -6.61 11.34 -7.45
C ALA A 32 -5.69 11.57 -8.66
N GLY A 33 -6.24 11.55 -9.87
CA GLY A 33 -5.48 11.76 -11.11
C GLY A 33 -4.54 10.60 -11.50
N SER A 34 -4.52 9.47 -10.80
CA SER A 34 -3.62 8.34 -11.09
C SER A 34 -4.03 7.45 -12.27
N GLY A 35 -5.17 7.74 -12.93
CA GLY A 35 -5.64 6.98 -14.09
C GLY A 35 -6.46 5.72 -13.76
N LYS A 36 -6.91 5.55 -12.52
CA LYS A 36 -7.74 4.40 -12.08
C LYS A 36 -9.02 4.23 -12.90
N THR A 37 -9.79 5.30 -13.08
CA THR A 37 -11.05 5.27 -13.80
C THR A 37 -10.83 4.91 -15.29
N ILE A 38 -9.80 5.45 -15.91
CA ILE A 38 -9.44 5.13 -17.30
C ILE A 38 -9.05 3.65 -17.43
N PHE A 39 -8.25 3.12 -16.50
CA PHE A 39 -7.96 1.69 -16.45
C PHE A 39 -9.24 0.85 -16.34
N ALA A 40 -10.14 1.22 -15.44
CA ALA A 40 -11.40 0.50 -15.21
C ALA A 40 -12.30 0.53 -16.46
N VAL A 41 -12.40 1.67 -17.13
CA VAL A 41 -13.13 1.83 -18.39
C VAL A 41 -12.57 0.88 -19.46
N HIS A 42 -11.26 0.89 -19.70
CA HIS A 42 -10.65 -0.01 -20.67
C HIS A 42 -10.91 -1.48 -20.32
N LYS A 43 -10.78 -1.87 -19.06
CA LYS A 43 -11.02 -3.24 -18.62
C LYS A 43 -12.47 -3.68 -18.84
N VAL A 44 -13.43 -2.82 -18.53
CA VAL A 44 -14.86 -3.05 -18.80
C VAL A 44 -15.13 -3.21 -20.29
N LEU A 45 -14.56 -2.36 -21.13
CA LEU A 45 -14.72 -2.44 -22.59
C LEU A 45 -14.08 -3.70 -23.17
N ILE A 46 -12.87 -4.03 -22.74
CA ILE A 46 -12.21 -5.28 -23.15
C ILE A 46 -13.08 -6.48 -22.78
N TYR A 47 -13.60 -6.52 -21.55
CA TYR A 47 -14.49 -7.61 -21.11
C TYR A 47 -15.77 -7.67 -21.96
N ALA A 48 -16.42 -6.53 -22.23
CA ALA A 48 -17.61 -6.46 -23.04
C ALA A 48 -17.39 -6.98 -24.47
N LEU A 49 -16.25 -6.64 -25.07
CA LEU A 49 -15.94 -7.00 -26.45
C LEU A 49 -15.47 -8.45 -26.63
N THR A 50 -14.76 -8.99 -25.63
CA THR A 50 -14.19 -10.35 -25.69
C THR A 50 -15.16 -11.43 -25.23
N HIS A 51 -16.19 -11.09 -24.40
CA HIS A 51 -17.14 -12.06 -23.85
C HIS A 51 -18.54 -11.87 -24.44
N LYS A 52 -18.88 -12.68 -25.43
CA LYS A 52 -20.18 -12.63 -26.12
C LYS A 52 -21.34 -12.79 -25.15
N GLY A 53 -22.26 -11.80 -25.14
CA GLY A 53 -23.46 -11.80 -24.33
C GLY A 53 -23.19 -11.60 -22.83
N ALA A 54 -22.03 -11.05 -22.46
CA ALA A 54 -21.68 -10.70 -21.09
C ALA A 54 -22.61 -9.60 -20.53
N ARG A 55 -22.92 -9.70 -19.25
CA ARG A 55 -23.73 -8.73 -18.50
C ARG A 55 -22.84 -8.05 -17.49
N ILE A 56 -22.52 -6.82 -17.77
CA ILE A 56 -21.60 -6.00 -16.97
C ILE A 56 -22.44 -4.98 -16.20
N GLY A 57 -22.21 -4.86 -14.89
CA GLY A 57 -22.79 -3.81 -14.07
C GLY A 57 -21.76 -2.77 -13.71
N VAL A 58 -22.08 -1.50 -13.88
CA VAL A 58 -21.27 -0.35 -13.46
C VAL A 58 -22.03 0.43 -12.40
N PHE A 59 -21.44 0.57 -11.24
CA PHE A 59 -22.12 1.06 -10.05
C PHE A 59 -21.37 2.22 -9.41
N ARG A 60 -22.12 3.16 -8.88
CA ARG A 60 -21.67 4.21 -7.96
C ARG A 60 -22.79 4.56 -6.98
N GLN A 61 -22.51 5.24 -5.88
CA GLN A 61 -23.48 5.56 -4.86
C GLN A 61 -24.72 6.25 -5.45
N THR A 62 -24.55 7.28 -6.29
CA THR A 62 -25.64 8.02 -6.90
C THR A 62 -25.61 7.98 -8.43
N LEU A 63 -26.78 7.98 -9.05
CA LEU A 63 -26.89 7.99 -10.52
C LEU A 63 -26.37 9.29 -11.16
N PRO A 64 -26.60 10.50 -10.62
CA PRO A 64 -26.00 11.73 -11.16
C PRO A 64 -24.48 11.68 -11.21
N SER A 65 -23.84 11.24 -10.10
CA SER A 65 -22.38 11.10 -10.06
C SER A 65 -21.87 10.06 -11.05
N LEU A 66 -22.56 8.92 -11.20
CA LEU A 66 -22.22 7.88 -12.17
C LEU A 66 -22.26 8.39 -13.61
N LYS A 67 -23.28 9.22 -13.94
CA LYS A 67 -23.43 9.83 -15.27
C LYS A 67 -22.30 10.81 -15.61
N GLN A 68 -21.75 11.50 -14.61
CA GLN A 68 -20.68 12.48 -14.76
C GLN A 68 -19.28 11.86 -14.75
N THR A 69 -19.15 10.57 -14.39
CA THR A 69 -17.88 9.87 -14.28
C THR A 69 -17.86 8.63 -15.17
N ALA A 70 -17.89 7.43 -14.66
CA ALA A 70 -17.69 6.18 -15.39
C ALA A 70 -18.61 6.03 -16.62
N TRP A 71 -19.86 6.51 -16.57
CA TRP A 71 -20.75 6.44 -17.74
C TRP A 71 -20.29 7.36 -18.87
N LEU A 72 -19.88 8.61 -18.55
CA LEU A 72 -19.36 9.55 -19.53
C LEU A 72 -18.05 9.02 -20.13
N GLU A 73 -17.12 8.59 -19.29
CA GLU A 73 -15.81 8.06 -19.71
C GLU A 73 -15.95 6.81 -20.61
N ILE A 74 -16.88 5.90 -20.30
CA ILE A 74 -17.17 4.73 -21.13
C ILE A 74 -17.69 5.18 -22.50
N ARG A 75 -18.59 6.17 -22.54
CA ARG A 75 -19.12 6.70 -23.79
C ARG A 75 -18.03 7.34 -24.64
N GLU A 76 -17.24 8.23 -24.04
CA GLU A 76 -16.13 8.89 -24.74
C GLU A 76 -15.10 7.88 -25.26
N ALA A 77 -14.78 6.87 -24.49
CA ALA A 77 -13.88 5.80 -24.93
C ALA A 77 -14.47 5.02 -26.11
N LEU A 78 -15.75 4.67 -26.07
CA LEU A 78 -16.43 3.99 -27.19
C LEU A 78 -16.40 4.82 -28.47
N ASP A 79 -16.70 6.11 -28.36
CA ASP A 79 -16.69 7.04 -29.50
C ASP A 79 -15.26 7.24 -30.04
N ASN A 80 -14.27 7.43 -29.16
CA ASN A 80 -12.87 7.61 -29.53
C ASN A 80 -12.24 6.40 -30.23
N TYR A 81 -12.63 5.19 -29.81
CA TYR A 81 -12.17 3.93 -30.42
C TYR A 81 -13.05 3.47 -31.60
N GLY A 82 -14.13 4.19 -31.91
CA GLY A 82 -15.06 3.81 -32.98
C GLY A 82 -15.79 2.51 -32.74
N ILE A 83 -16.05 2.16 -31.48
CA ILE A 83 -16.69 0.91 -31.09
C ILE A 83 -18.21 1.05 -31.19
N PRO A 84 -18.89 0.26 -32.03
CA PRO A 84 -20.34 0.38 -32.24
C PRO A 84 -21.12 -0.12 -30.99
N TYR A 85 -22.09 0.66 -30.58
CA TYR A 85 -23.03 0.31 -29.48
C TYR A 85 -24.41 0.96 -29.71
N LYS A 86 -25.40 0.45 -28.97
CA LYS A 86 -26.73 1.09 -28.84
C LYS A 86 -26.94 1.46 -27.39
N GLU A 87 -27.30 2.73 -27.14
CA GLU A 87 -27.55 3.23 -25.79
C GLU A 87 -29.06 3.43 -25.56
N ASN A 88 -29.58 2.86 -24.49
CA ASN A 88 -30.86 3.19 -23.92
C ASN A 88 -30.63 4.03 -22.65
N LYS A 89 -30.77 5.36 -22.78
CA LYS A 89 -30.49 6.31 -21.69
C LYS A 89 -31.49 6.22 -20.54
N SER A 90 -32.75 5.84 -20.81
CA SER A 90 -33.79 5.72 -19.78
C SER A 90 -33.53 4.51 -18.87
N ASP A 91 -33.11 3.41 -19.44
CA ASP A 91 -32.85 2.17 -18.70
C ASP A 91 -31.39 2.11 -18.18
N GLY A 92 -30.53 3.01 -18.66
CA GLY A 92 -29.13 3.02 -18.32
C GLY A 92 -28.38 1.81 -18.87
N VAL A 93 -28.62 1.43 -20.14
CA VAL A 93 -28.03 0.24 -20.75
C VAL A 93 -27.37 0.56 -22.07
N MET A 94 -26.13 0.10 -22.24
CA MET A 94 -25.42 0.03 -23.51
C MET A 94 -25.39 -1.42 -24.00
N THR A 95 -25.68 -1.64 -25.28
CA THR A 95 -25.71 -2.96 -25.92
C THR A 95 -24.77 -3.02 -27.10
N PHE A 96 -23.92 -4.04 -27.14
CA PHE A 96 -22.92 -4.27 -28.18
C PHE A 96 -23.39 -5.28 -29.23
N PRO A 97 -22.81 -5.27 -30.45
CA PRO A 97 -23.16 -6.21 -31.51
C PRO A 97 -23.03 -7.69 -31.13
N ASN A 98 -22.09 -8.03 -30.25
CA ASN A 98 -21.89 -9.37 -29.72
C ASN A 98 -22.89 -9.76 -28.62
N LYS A 99 -23.94 -8.92 -28.39
CA LYS A 99 -25.00 -9.07 -27.38
C LYS A 99 -24.53 -8.91 -25.94
N SER A 100 -23.33 -8.47 -25.68
CA SER A 100 -22.95 -8.02 -24.34
C SER A 100 -23.63 -6.72 -23.99
N THR A 101 -23.79 -6.46 -22.68
CA THR A 101 -24.47 -5.27 -22.15
C THR A 101 -23.66 -4.66 -21.01
N ILE A 102 -23.65 -3.33 -20.96
CA ILE A 102 -23.21 -2.58 -19.79
C ILE A 102 -24.44 -1.90 -19.19
N THR A 103 -24.72 -2.17 -17.94
CA THR A 103 -25.84 -1.59 -17.20
C THR A 103 -25.32 -0.65 -16.12
N PHE A 104 -25.78 0.59 -16.13
CA PHE A 104 -25.41 1.63 -15.17
C PHE A 104 -26.50 1.79 -14.12
N LYS A 105 -26.16 1.63 -12.84
CA LYS A 105 -27.11 1.79 -11.73
C LYS A 105 -26.44 2.44 -10.53
N SER A 106 -27.24 3.21 -9.79
CA SER A 106 -26.86 3.67 -8.45
C SER A 106 -27.03 2.57 -7.42
N THR A 107 -26.36 2.72 -6.31
CA THR A 107 -26.46 1.79 -5.16
C THR A 107 -27.29 2.33 -4.01
N ASP A 108 -27.97 3.47 -4.22
CA ASP A 108 -28.88 4.11 -3.27
C ASP A 108 -30.16 3.29 -2.99
N ASP A 109 -30.55 2.40 -3.90
CA ASP A 109 -31.70 1.51 -3.76
C ASP A 109 -31.26 0.03 -3.93
N MET A 110 -31.09 -0.64 -2.81
CA MET A 110 -30.65 -2.04 -2.76
C MET A 110 -31.66 -3.01 -3.43
N GLN A 111 -32.95 -2.67 -3.47
CA GLN A 111 -33.97 -3.54 -4.09
C GLN A 111 -33.75 -3.66 -5.60
N LYS A 112 -33.30 -2.59 -6.25
CA LYS A 112 -32.98 -2.59 -7.69
C LYS A 112 -31.79 -3.48 -8.05
N LEU A 113 -30.92 -3.80 -7.07
CA LEU A 113 -29.76 -4.67 -7.28
C LEU A 113 -30.15 -6.15 -7.26
N ARG A 114 -31.17 -6.53 -6.51
CA ARG A 114 -31.59 -7.94 -6.29
C ARG A 114 -32.00 -8.68 -7.55
N SER A 115 -32.51 -7.97 -8.55
CA SER A 115 -32.92 -8.57 -9.82
C SER A 115 -31.80 -8.82 -10.81
N LEU A 116 -30.57 -8.35 -10.52
CA LEU A 116 -29.43 -8.43 -11.42
C LEU A 116 -28.83 -9.83 -11.44
N ASN A 117 -28.29 -10.19 -12.59
CA ASN A 117 -27.47 -11.37 -12.78
C ASN A 117 -26.31 -10.99 -13.70
N LEU A 118 -25.13 -10.89 -13.12
CA LEU A 118 -23.96 -10.25 -13.71
C LEU A 118 -22.81 -11.25 -13.92
N ASP A 119 -21.98 -10.94 -14.89
CA ASP A 119 -20.75 -11.65 -15.18
C ASP A 119 -19.53 -10.82 -14.75
N PHE A 120 -19.66 -9.49 -14.75
CA PHE A 120 -18.63 -8.54 -14.30
C PHE A 120 -19.30 -7.37 -13.56
N VAL A 121 -18.66 -6.93 -12.47
CA VAL A 121 -19.08 -5.77 -11.68
C VAL A 121 -17.93 -4.77 -11.61
N TYR A 122 -18.22 -3.51 -11.91
CA TYR A 122 -17.37 -2.38 -11.68
C TYR A 122 -18.01 -1.42 -10.68
N CYS A 123 -17.39 -1.24 -9.54
CA CYS A 123 -17.76 -0.26 -8.53
C CYS A 123 -16.84 0.96 -8.61
N GLU A 124 -17.35 2.07 -9.11
CA GLU A 124 -16.65 3.35 -9.16
C GLU A 124 -16.77 4.06 -7.82
N GLN A 125 -15.63 4.55 -7.28
CA GLN A 125 -15.53 5.13 -5.93
C GLN A 125 -16.20 4.23 -4.88
N ALA A 126 -15.72 2.98 -4.82
CA ALA A 126 -16.32 1.96 -3.97
C ALA A 126 -16.23 2.29 -2.47
N GLU A 127 -15.38 3.25 -2.08
CA GLU A 127 -15.35 3.81 -0.73
C GLU A 127 -16.63 4.56 -0.34
N GLU A 128 -17.46 4.96 -1.30
CA GLU A 128 -18.76 5.57 -1.02
C GLU A 128 -19.85 4.51 -0.71
N MET A 129 -19.60 3.23 -0.99
CA MET A 129 -20.59 2.15 -0.83
C MET A 129 -20.52 1.51 0.55
N SER A 130 -21.67 1.10 1.08
CA SER A 130 -21.71 0.30 2.31
C SER A 130 -21.29 -1.15 2.05
N LYS A 131 -20.85 -1.83 3.12
CA LYS A 131 -20.50 -3.26 3.07
C LYS A 131 -21.67 -4.14 2.62
N GLU A 132 -22.87 -3.80 3.04
CA GLU A 132 -24.10 -4.54 2.72
C GLU A 132 -24.43 -4.45 1.23
N VAL A 133 -24.29 -3.26 0.63
CA VAL A 133 -24.43 -3.05 -0.80
C VAL A 133 -23.41 -3.89 -1.58
N PHE A 134 -22.18 -3.90 -1.16
CA PHE A 134 -21.14 -4.72 -1.78
C PHE A 134 -21.48 -6.22 -1.71
N GLN A 135 -21.93 -6.72 -0.56
CA GLN A 135 -22.33 -8.12 -0.38
C GLN A 135 -23.53 -8.49 -1.27
N GLU A 136 -24.47 -7.57 -1.48
CA GLU A 136 -25.58 -7.77 -2.42
C GLU A 136 -25.05 -7.90 -3.85
N LEU A 137 -24.18 -6.99 -4.30
CA LEU A 137 -23.56 -7.05 -5.63
C LEU A 137 -22.73 -8.33 -5.82
N GLU A 138 -21.98 -8.73 -4.81
CA GLU A 138 -21.20 -9.98 -4.81
C GLU A 138 -22.09 -11.20 -5.07
N SER A 139 -23.27 -11.25 -4.46
CA SER A 139 -24.24 -12.33 -4.66
C SER A 139 -24.86 -12.35 -6.08
N ARG A 140 -24.70 -11.27 -6.85
CA ARG A 140 -25.20 -11.14 -8.23
C ARG A 140 -24.20 -11.57 -9.28
N VAL A 141 -22.93 -11.71 -8.94
CA VAL A 141 -21.89 -12.24 -9.85
C VAL A 141 -21.95 -13.75 -9.84
N ARG A 142 -22.76 -14.31 -10.73
CA ARG A 142 -23.03 -15.74 -10.79
C ARG A 142 -22.34 -16.45 -11.98
N GLY A 143 -21.88 -15.65 -12.98
CA GLY A 143 -21.39 -16.16 -14.23
C GLY A 143 -22.44 -16.94 -15.02
N LYS A 144 -22.21 -17.18 -16.30
CA LYS A 144 -22.97 -18.16 -17.08
C LYS A 144 -22.19 -19.46 -17.10
N ALA A 145 -22.86 -20.60 -16.87
CA ALA A 145 -22.28 -21.93 -17.00
C ALA A 145 -21.65 -22.20 -18.41
N SER A 146 -22.06 -21.41 -19.42
CA SER A 146 -21.51 -21.45 -20.77
C SER A 146 -20.23 -20.62 -20.95
N MET A 147 -19.95 -19.69 -20.02
CA MET A 147 -18.68 -18.97 -19.98
C MET A 147 -17.76 -19.77 -19.06
N LYS A 148 -16.78 -20.45 -19.65
CA LYS A 148 -15.66 -21.08 -18.91
C LYS A 148 -14.75 -20.04 -18.27
N ASP A 149 -15.20 -18.77 -18.23
CA ASP A 149 -14.48 -17.63 -17.72
C ASP A 149 -15.03 -17.15 -16.38
N TYR A 150 -14.20 -16.47 -15.65
CA TYR A 150 -14.37 -15.99 -14.30
C TYR A 150 -15.42 -14.86 -14.20
N GLY A 151 -16.19 -14.88 -13.14
CA GLY A 151 -16.92 -13.66 -12.70
C GLY A 151 -15.95 -12.77 -11.92
N GLN A 152 -15.84 -11.49 -12.30
CA GLN A 152 -14.94 -10.55 -11.63
C GLN A 152 -15.68 -9.38 -11.01
N ILE A 153 -15.23 -8.95 -9.84
CA ILE A 153 -15.65 -7.72 -9.18
C ILE A 153 -14.45 -6.79 -9.07
N MET A 154 -14.54 -5.68 -9.78
CA MET A 154 -13.52 -4.63 -9.75
C MET A 154 -14.00 -3.46 -8.90
N LEU A 155 -13.22 -3.09 -7.89
CA LEU A 155 -13.43 -1.97 -6.99
C LEU A 155 -12.40 -0.89 -7.30
N VAL A 156 -12.84 0.29 -7.69
CA VAL A 156 -11.98 1.47 -7.84
C VAL A 156 -12.15 2.36 -6.62
N VAL A 157 -11.06 2.62 -5.92
CA VAL A 157 -11.05 3.21 -4.58
C VAL A 157 -10.04 4.34 -4.49
N THR A 158 -10.47 5.45 -3.89
CA THR A 158 -9.54 6.42 -3.31
C THR A 158 -9.47 6.12 -1.81
N PRO A 159 -8.32 5.64 -1.28
CA PRO A 159 -8.21 5.24 0.11
C PRO A 159 -8.72 6.30 1.08
N SER A 160 -9.40 5.87 2.13
CA SER A 160 -9.89 6.70 3.23
C SER A 160 -9.22 6.30 4.54
N THR A 161 -9.90 5.58 5.42
CA THR A 161 -9.38 5.13 6.70
C THR A 161 -9.25 3.62 6.76
N LYS A 162 -8.29 3.11 7.51
CA LYS A 162 -8.10 1.65 7.73
C LYS A 162 -9.28 1.01 8.48
N ALA A 163 -10.13 1.81 9.14
CA ALA A 163 -11.39 1.33 9.71
C ALA A 163 -12.44 1.01 8.64
N HIS A 164 -12.26 1.47 7.42
CA HIS A 164 -13.19 1.25 6.33
C HIS A 164 -13.30 -0.23 5.98
N TRP A 165 -14.52 -0.72 5.68
CA TRP A 165 -14.79 -2.15 5.42
C TRP A 165 -13.95 -2.74 4.26
N ILE A 166 -13.59 -1.92 3.25
CA ILE A 166 -12.74 -2.36 2.13
C ILE A 166 -11.36 -2.73 2.65
N TYR A 167 -10.73 -1.86 3.45
CA TYR A 167 -9.42 -2.15 4.05
C TYR A 167 -9.48 -3.39 4.93
N GLN A 168 -10.47 -3.44 5.83
CA GLN A 168 -10.66 -4.57 6.74
C GLN A 168 -10.79 -5.91 5.98
N ARG A 169 -11.55 -5.92 4.87
CA ARG A 169 -11.79 -7.15 4.12
C ARG A 169 -10.61 -7.54 3.24
N PHE A 170 -10.07 -6.62 2.47
CA PHE A 170 -9.12 -6.95 1.40
C PHE A 170 -7.65 -6.85 1.79
N HIS A 171 -7.32 -6.11 2.84
CA HIS A 171 -5.95 -6.02 3.33
C HIS A 171 -5.70 -6.88 4.57
N LEU A 172 -6.66 -6.96 5.51
CA LEU A 172 -6.48 -7.72 6.76
C LEU A 172 -6.98 -9.15 6.68
N HIS A 173 -8.03 -9.41 5.88
CA HIS A 173 -8.67 -10.73 5.75
C HIS A 173 -8.72 -11.18 4.29
N LYS A 174 -7.64 -10.94 3.54
CA LYS A 174 -7.56 -11.36 2.15
C LYS A 174 -7.35 -12.87 2.06
N ASP A 175 -8.14 -13.50 1.20
CA ASP A 175 -7.84 -14.83 0.68
C ASP A 175 -6.90 -14.63 -0.52
N GLU A 176 -5.65 -15.03 -0.41
CA GLU A 176 -4.58 -14.59 -1.32
C GLU A 176 -4.81 -15.02 -2.77
N ASP A 177 -5.46 -16.16 -2.97
CA ASP A 177 -5.70 -16.72 -4.30
C ASP A 177 -6.82 -16.02 -5.08
N ASP A 178 -7.70 -15.27 -4.41
CA ASP A 178 -8.89 -14.66 -5.01
C ASP A 178 -8.81 -13.14 -5.17
N VAL A 179 -7.78 -12.48 -4.60
CA VAL A 179 -7.69 -11.01 -4.52
C VAL A 179 -6.41 -10.49 -5.15
N GLN A 180 -6.54 -9.61 -6.13
CA GLN A 180 -5.46 -8.77 -6.65
C GLN A 180 -5.66 -7.33 -6.21
N ILE A 181 -4.68 -6.75 -5.55
CA ILE A 181 -4.64 -5.33 -5.19
C ILE A 181 -3.61 -4.63 -6.07
N VAL A 182 -4.04 -3.58 -6.77
CA VAL A 182 -3.18 -2.77 -7.63
C VAL A 182 -3.24 -1.32 -7.16
N ARG A 183 -2.10 -0.75 -6.80
CA ARG A 183 -1.99 0.65 -6.38
C ARG A 183 -1.51 1.50 -7.54
N PHE A 184 -2.30 2.50 -7.91
CA PHE A 184 -1.93 3.52 -8.89
C PHE A 184 -1.54 4.81 -8.19
N HIS A 185 -0.38 5.33 -8.55
CA HIS A 185 0.08 6.65 -8.12
C HIS A 185 -0.08 7.65 -9.27
N TYR A 186 -0.22 8.95 -8.98
CA TYR A 186 -0.34 9.97 -10.04
C TYR A 186 0.90 9.99 -10.96
N THR A 187 2.07 9.59 -10.47
CA THR A 187 3.30 9.46 -11.28
C THR A 187 3.25 8.29 -12.28
N ASP A 188 2.35 7.33 -12.10
CA ASP A 188 2.12 6.24 -13.07
C ASP A 188 1.33 6.75 -14.29
N ASN A 189 0.73 7.95 -14.18
CA ASN A 189 -0.09 8.56 -15.22
C ASN A 189 0.73 9.60 -16.00
N THR A 190 1.23 9.22 -17.16
CA THR A 190 2.01 10.08 -18.04
C THR A 190 1.20 11.23 -18.68
N PHE A 191 -0.11 11.28 -18.48
CA PHE A 191 -1.02 12.30 -19.01
C PHE A 191 -1.36 13.41 -18.00
N VAL A 192 -0.81 13.35 -16.78
CA VAL A 192 -1.03 14.37 -15.75
C VAL A 192 -0.15 15.59 -16.03
N GLY A 193 -0.77 16.78 -16.04
CA GLY A 193 -0.06 18.04 -16.25
C GLY A 193 0.84 18.43 -15.06
N GLU A 194 1.93 19.15 -15.35
CA GLU A 194 2.91 19.60 -14.34
C GLU A 194 2.27 20.46 -13.23
N GLU A 195 1.27 21.28 -13.56
CA GLU A 195 0.53 22.11 -12.59
C GLU A 195 -0.19 21.26 -11.54
N TYR A 196 -0.79 20.12 -11.98
CA TYR A 196 -1.43 19.20 -11.05
C TYR A 196 -0.42 18.53 -10.13
N ILE A 197 0.74 18.12 -10.67
CA ILE A 197 1.83 17.53 -9.88
C ILE A 197 2.28 18.52 -8.82
N LYS A 198 2.52 19.77 -9.19
CA LYS A 198 2.91 20.83 -8.27
C LYS A 198 1.87 21.05 -7.16
N LEU A 199 0.58 21.13 -7.52
CA LEU A 199 -0.51 21.29 -6.57
C LEU A 199 -0.59 20.08 -5.61
N ALA A 200 -0.42 18.87 -6.13
CA ALA A 200 -0.44 17.65 -5.36
C ALA A 200 0.71 17.59 -4.33
N GLU A 201 1.93 17.97 -4.75
CA GLU A 201 3.10 18.03 -3.86
C GLU A 201 3.02 19.19 -2.85
N ASP A 202 2.52 20.34 -3.26
CA ASP A 202 2.35 21.48 -2.34
C ASP A 202 1.38 21.17 -1.19
N ARG A 203 0.42 20.25 -1.38
CA ARG A 203 -0.49 19.80 -0.31
C ARG A 203 0.26 19.27 0.91
N LYS A 204 1.42 18.67 0.71
CA LYS A 204 2.30 18.20 1.80
C LYS A 204 2.62 19.29 2.84
N LYS A 205 2.64 20.57 2.45
CA LYS A 205 3.05 21.69 3.32
C LYS A 205 1.95 22.18 4.24
N TYR A 206 0.69 21.99 3.87
CA TYR A 206 -0.44 22.59 4.60
C TYR A 206 -1.55 21.59 4.99
N ASP A 207 -1.56 20.38 4.41
CA ASP A 207 -2.57 19.35 4.68
C ASP A 207 -1.98 17.97 4.45
N TYR A 208 -1.15 17.54 5.40
CA TYR A 208 -0.39 16.30 5.27
C TYR A 208 -1.27 15.05 5.21
N ASP A 209 -2.38 15.02 5.94
CA ASP A 209 -3.31 13.88 5.92
C ASP A 209 -3.98 13.73 4.56
N ASN A 210 -4.45 14.83 3.98
CA ASN A 210 -4.97 14.81 2.63
C ASN A 210 -3.87 14.59 1.56
N TYR A 211 -2.63 14.97 1.84
CA TYR A 211 -1.49 14.59 0.99
C TYR A 211 -1.33 13.07 0.97
N LEU A 212 -1.32 12.40 2.12
CA LEU A 212 -1.25 10.95 2.18
C LEU A 212 -2.40 10.27 1.44
N ARG A 213 -3.62 10.74 1.65
CA ARG A 213 -4.83 10.16 1.07
C ARG A 213 -5.00 10.47 -0.41
N LEU A 214 -5.02 11.74 -0.79
CA LEU A 214 -5.37 12.18 -2.14
C LEU A 214 -4.19 12.20 -3.10
N THR A 215 -2.97 12.45 -2.58
CA THR A 215 -1.77 12.52 -3.41
C THR A 215 -1.04 11.18 -3.44
N LEU A 216 -0.84 10.53 -2.30
CA LEU A 216 -0.16 9.24 -2.25
C LEU A 216 -1.10 8.04 -2.35
N GLY A 217 -2.41 8.23 -2.24
CA GLY A 217 -3.40 7.14 -2.32
C GLY A 217 -3.28 6.13 -1.20
N ARG A 218 -3.01 6.59 0.02
CA ARG A 218 -2.82 5.72 1.20
C ARG A 218 -4.03 5.68 2.11
N TRP A 219 -4.29 4.52 2.67
CA TRP A 219 -5.24 4.35 3.76
C TRP A 219 -4.72 4.98 5.04
N GLN A 220 -5.56 5.75 5.72
CA GLN A 220 -5.23 6.46 6.96
C GLN A 220 -5.85 5.78 8.17
N ASP A 221 -5.18 5.84 9.31
CA ASP A 221 -5.81 5.54 10.59
C ASP A 221 -6.66 6.73 11.07
N THR A 222 -7.77 6.42 11.72
CA THR A 222 -8.71 7.41 12.29
C THR A 222 -8.24 8.00 13.61
N GLY A 223 -6.95 8.18 13.79
CA GLY A 223 -6.32 8.66 15.01
C GLY A 223 -5.57 7.54 15.73
N GLY A 224 -4.42 7.91 16.30
CA GLY A 224 -3.60 6.99 17.07
C GLY A 224 -2.37 6.45 16.38
N LEU A 225 -2.07 6.81 15.12
CA LEU A 225 -0.78 6.48 14.52
C LEU A 225 0.35 7.12 15.32
N ILE A 226 1.37 6.31 15.59
CA ILE A 226 2.54 6.76 16.34
C ILE A 226 3.47 7.55 15.44
N TYR A 227 3.68 7.10 14.20
CA TYR A 227 4.55 7.76 13.22
C TYR A 227 3.76 8.26 12.01
N THR A 228 3.69 9.57 11.82
CA THR A 228 2.92 10.22 10.76
C THR A 228 3.80 10.99 9.77
N HIS A 229 5.08 11.22 10.11
CA HIS A 229 6.00 12.03 9.32
C HIS A 229 7.15 11.18 8.80
N TYR A 230 7.02 10.64 7.58
CA TYR A 230 8.05 9.91 6.86
C TYR A 230 7.79 9.98 5.36
N ASP A 231 8.82 9.80 4.57
CA ASP A 231 8.72 9.74 3.11
C ASP A 231 9.06 8.34 2.60
N ILE A 232 8.33 7.84 1.59
CA ILE A 232 8.78 6.69 0.81
C ILE A 232 9.53 7.25 -0.40
N SER A 233 10.84 7.05 -0.42
CA SER A 233 11.70 7.61 -1.45
C SER A 233 12.80 6.61 -1.85
N ILE A 234 13.31 6.76 -3.06
CA ILE A 234 14.47 5.99 -3.53
C ILE A 234 15.66 6.34 -2.63
N SER A 235 16.45 5.33 -2.27
CA SER A 235 17.66 5.49 -1.46
C SER A 235 18.60 6.56 -2.03
N HIS A 236 19.17 7.36 -1.14
CA HIS A 236 20.14 8.39 -1.50
C HIS A 236 21.45 7.75 -1.99
N LYS A 237 22.16 8.42 -2.91
CA LYS A 237 23.50 7.99 -3.31
C LYS A 237 24.52 8.69 -2.42
N GLY A 238 25.28 7.92 -1.64
CA GLY A 238 26.38 8.43 -0.82
C GLY A 238 25.95 8.88 0.57
N TYR A 239 25.65 7.92 1.44
CA TYR A 239 25.45 8.18 2.86
C TYR A 239 26.77 8.48 3.58
N GLU A 240 26.74 9.35 4.58
CA GLU A 240 27.90 9.71 5.40
C GLU A 240 28.36 8.51 6.25
N TYR A 241 27.44 7.75 6.78
CA TYR A 241 27.67 6.52 7.53
C TYR A 241 26.42 5.61 7.53
N TYR A 242 26.65 4.38 7.96
CA TYR A 242 25.58 3.38 8.08
C TYR A 242 25.48 2.86 9.51
N THR A 243 24.27 2.52 9.91
CA THR A 243 23.99 1.74 11.13
C THR A 243 23.05 0.59 10.79
N GLY A 244 23.06 -0.45 11.61
CA GLY A 244 22.09 -1.52 11.56
C GLY A 244 21.17 -1.50 12.78
N CYS A 245 20.02 -2.13 12.69
CA CYS A 245 19.19 -2.40 13.86
C CYS A 245 18.45 -3.72 13.71
N CYS A 246 18.28 -4.42 14.84
CA CYS A 246 17.69 -5.76 14.87
C CYS A 246 16.61 -5.88 15.94
N ASP A 247 15.50 -6.50 15.56
CA ASP A 247 14.55 -7.13 16.47
C ASP A 247 14.62 -8.65 16.26
N PHE A 248 14.86 -9.41 17.33
CA PHE A 248 15.06 -10.85 17.24
C PHE A 248 13.74 -11.60 17.39
N GLY A 249 13.45 -12.50 16.47
CA GLY A 249 12.32 -13.41 16.54
C GLY A 249 12.70 -14.82 16.11
N PHE A 250 11.81 -15.79 16.31
CA PHE A 250 11.87 -17.12 15.72
C PHE A 250 10.51 -17.52 15.15
N ASN A 251 9.49 -17.67 16.01
CA ASN A 251 8.11 -17.85 15.53
C ASN A 251 7.56 -16.55 14.91
N ASN A 252 7.89 -15.42 15.52
CA ASN A 252 7.73 -14.11 14.92
C ASN A 252 8.92 -13.81 14.00
N PRO A 253 8.78 -12.88 13.04
CA PRO A 253 9.88 -12.49 12.17
C PRO A 253 11.08 -11.92 12.96
N SER A 254 12.28 -12.31 12.59
CA SER A 254 13.48 -11.54 12.87
C SER A 254 13.54 -10.39 11.88
N CYS A 255 13.76 -9.18 12.36
CA CYS A 255 13.86 -7.97 11.55
C CYS A 255 15.26 -7.38 11.64
N PHE A 256 15.86 -7.07 10.50
CA PHE A 256 17.06 -6.23 10.40
C PHE A 256 16.79 -5.11 9.42
N LEU A 257 17.15 -3.88 9.81
CA LEU A 257 17.10 -2.72 8.92
C LEU A 257 18.51 -2.16 8.72
N LEU A 258 18.86 -1.90 7.47
CA LEU A 258 20.03 -1.12 7.12
C LEU A 258 19.65 0.36 7.06
N LEU A 259 20.26 1.17 7.91
CA LEU A 259 20.01 2.61 7.98
C LEU A 259 21.20 3.38 7.41
N GLY A 260 20.93 4.24 6.43
CA GLY A 260 21.88 5.22 5.90
C GLY A 260 21.61 6.61 6.45
N TRP A 261 22.64 7.38 6.72
CA TRP A 261 22.55 8.70 7.34
C TRP A 261 23.24 9.76 6.49
N VAL A 262 22.55 10.87 6.27
CA VAL A 262 23.06 12.06 5.61
C VAL A 262 22.31 13.30 6.11
N ASP A 263 23.01 14.39 6.40
CA ASP A 263 22.42 15.66 6.89
C ASP A 263 21.48 15.49 8.11
N ASN A 264 21.79 14.55 9.02
CA ASN A 264 20.96 14.14 10.15
C ASN A 264 19.57 13.56 9.77
N GLU A 265 19.37 13.18 8.52
CA GLU A 265 18.18 12.45 8.06
C GLU A 265 18.47 10.96 8.02
N CYS A 266 17.47 10.13 8.38
CA CYS A 266 17.56 8.68 8.40
C CYS A 266 16.89 8.08 7.17
N TYR A 267 17.60 7.19 6.50
CA TYR A 267 17.11 6.42 5.36
C TYR A 267 17.10 4.94 5.69
N VAL A 268 15.93 4.31 5.70
CA VAL A 268 15.83 2.84 5.71
C VAL A 268 16.14 2.36 4.30
N VAL A 269 17.34 1.83 4.11
CA VAL A 269 17.92 1.50 2.79
C VAL A 269 17.47 0.12 2.32
N ASP A 270 17.44 -0.85 3.25
CA ASP A 270 17.06 -2.23 2.96
C ASP A 270 16.62 -2.95 4.22
N GLU A 271 15.85 -4.06 4.07
CA GLU A 271 15.31 -4.83 5.18
C GLU A 271 15.52 -6.34 5.00
N ILE A 272 15.65 -7.05 6.12
CA ILE A 272 15.39 -8.48 6.24
C ILE A 272 14.25 -8.65 7.21
N TYR A 273 13.21 -9.38 6.81
CA TYR A 273 12.01 -9.61 7.62
C TYR A 273 11.53 -11.04 7.38
N GLU A 274 11.92 -11.96 8.26
CA GLU A 274 11.68 -13.38 8.03
C GLU A 274 11.59 -14.18 9.33
N SER A 275 10.61 -15.10 9.44
CA SER A 275 10.44 -16.00 10.55
C SER A 275 11.28 -17.27 10.40
N HIS A 276 11.45 -18.00 11.53
CA HIS A 276 12.14 -19.29 11.60
C HIS A 276 13.62 -19.25 11.24
N LEU A 277 14.27 -18.10 11.43
CA LEU A 277 15.72 -17.98 11.29
C LEU A 277 16.41 -18.23 12.65
N ILE A 278 17.33 -19.17 12.67
CA ILE A 278 18.31 -19.24 13.75
C ILE A 278 19.38 -18.15 13.55
N ASN A 279 20.04 -17.75 14.62
CA ASN A 279 20.90 -16.56 14.63
C ASN A 279 22.00 -16.60 13.54
N TYR A 280 22.65 -17.75 13.37
CA TYR A 280 23.64 -17.98 12.32
C TYR A 280 23.08 -17.69 10.89
N GLN A 281 21.86 -18.15 10.60
CA GLN A 281 21.23 -17.91 9.31
C GLN A 281 20.89 -16.43 9.12
N PHE A 282 20.42 -15.79 10.18
CA PHE A 282 20.09 -14.37 10.18
C PHE A 282 21.33 -13.52 9.91
N ILE A 283 22.44 -13.76 10.63
CA ILE A 283 23.74 -13.11 10.41
C ILE A 283 24.24 -13.33 8.97
N GLY A 284 24.10 -14.55 8.45
CA GLY A 284 24.47 -14.87 7.09
C GLY A 284 23.68 -14.06 6.03
N LYS A 285 22.37 -13.87 6.26
CA LYS A 285 21.52 -13.03 5.39
C LYS A 285 21.91 -11.56 5.49
N ILE A 286 22.16 -11.03 6.69
CA ILE A 286 22.62 -9.66 6.91
C ILE A 286 23.96 -9.43 6.18
N THR A 287 24.91 -10.33 6.34
CA THR A 287 26.21 -10.24 5.66
C THR A 287 26.05 -10.23 4.13
N LYS A 288 25.12 -11.02 3.60
CA LYS A 288 24.79 -11.02 2.17
C LYS A 288 24.17 -9.70 1.73
N LEU A 289 23.21 -9.17 2.49
CA LEU A 289 22.56 -7.89 2.22
C LEU A 289 23.61 -6.77 2.20
N LEU A 290 24.47 -6.68 3.21
CA LEU A 290 25.54 -5.69 3.27
C LEU A 290 26.45 -5.76 2.03
N ARG A 291 26.85 -6.97 1.63
CA ARG A 291 27.69 -7.18 0.43
C ARG A 291 27.00 -6.67 -0.84
N ASN A 292 25.69 -6.82 -0.97
CA ASN A 292 24.94 -6.28 -2.12
C ASN A 292 25.01 -4.75 -2.19
N HIS A 293 25.18 -4.09 -1.03
CA HIS A 293 25.40 -2.65 -0.94
C HIS A 293 26.89 -2.24 -0.95
N GLY A 294 27.81 -3.20 -1.18
CA GLY A 294 29.25 -2.93 -1.14
C GLY A 294 29.81 -2.72 0.26
N LEU A 295 29.08 -3.17 1.29
CA LEU A 295 29.41 -3.00 2.70
C LEU A 295 29.83 -4.34 3.34
N SER A 296 30.53 -4.21 4.45
CA SER A 296 30.88 -5.30 5.38
C SER A 296 30.39 -4.98 6.80
N PRO A 297 30.40 -5.92 7.74
CA PRO A 297 30.05 -5.64 9.13
C PRO A 297 30.80 -4.46 9.77
N LYS A 298 32.06 -4.23 9.35
CA LYS A 298 32.93 -3.17 9.88
C LYS A 298 32.56 -1.76 9.36
N ASP A 299 31.79 -1.68 8.29
CA ASP A 299 31.35 -0.41 7.71
C ASP A 299 30.08 0.14 8.40
N LEU A 300 29.51 -0.64 9.32
CA LEU A 300 28.42 -0.19 10.19
C LEU A 300 29.02 0.44 11.46
N ASN A 301 28.67 1.68 11.77
CA ASN A 301 29.07 2.34 13.00
C ASN A 301 28.62 1.56 14.23
N ALA A 302 27.40 1.04 14.23
CA ALA A 302 26.86 0.13 15.22
C ALA A 302 25.68 -0.67 14.66
N VAL A 303 25.36 -1.80 15.33
CA VAL A 303 24.09 -2.54 15.16
C VAL A 303 23.34 -2.52 16.48
N TYR A 304 22.22 -1.83 16.54
CA TYR A 304 21.40 -1.69 17.74
C TYR A 304 20.36 -2.81 17.81
N CYS A 305 20.42 -3.62 18.87
CA CYS A 305 19.62 -4.82 19.02
C CYS A 305 18.69 -4.75 20.23
N ASP A 306 17.67 -5.61 20.27
CA ASP A 306 16.91 -5.81 21.50
C ASP A 306 17.83 -6.28 22.63
N SER A 307 17.86 -5.54 23.75
CA SER A 307 18.68 -5.86 24.92
C SER A 307 18.17 -7.06 25.72
N ALA A 308 17.04 -7.65 25.37
CA ALA A 308 16.51 -8.86 26.01
C ALA A 308 17.24 -10.15 25.57
N GLU A 309 18.01 -10.09 24.47
CA GLU A 309 18.67 -11.24 23.84
C GLU A 309 20.21 -11.10 23.83
N PRO A 310 20.87 -11.03 25.01
CA PRO A 310 22.31 -10.75 25.10
C PRO A 310 23.17 -11.80 24.38
N ASP A 311 22.77 -13.07 24.41
CA ASP A 311 23.51 -14.16 23.76
C ASP A 311 23.56 -13.97 22.24
N ARG A 312 22.46 -13.49 21.66
CA ARG A 312 22.39 -13.20 20.22
C ARG A 312 23.24 -11.98 19.84
N ILE A 313 23.31 -10.98 20.73
CA ILE A 313 24.17 -9.81 20.54
C ILE A 313 25.64 -10.23 20.54
N GLU A 314 26.04 -11.11 21.45
CA GLU A 314 27.42 -11.62 21.54
C GLU A 314 27.80 -12.37 20.26
N GLU A 315 26.91 -13.22 19.72
CA GLU A 315 27.19 -13.85 18.42
C GLU A 315 27.42 -12.84 17.30
N PHE A 316 26.67 -11.72 17.25
CA PHE A 316 26.91 -10.66 16.25
C PHE A 316 28.33 -10.08 16.41
N VAL A 317 28.81 -9.88 17.66
CA VAL A 317 30.16 -9.39 17.94
C VAL A 317 31.20 -10.39 17.44
N GLU A 318 31.01 -11.70 17.69
CA GLU A 318 31.90 -12.75 17.18
C GLU A 318 32.00 -12.77 15.65
N TYR A 319 30.92 -12.41 14.95
CA TYR A 319 30.91 -12.26 13.48
C TYR A 319 31.43 -10.91 13.00
N GLY A 320 31.97 -10.08 13.89
CA GLY A 320 32.66 -8.83 13.56
C GLY A 320 31.76 -7.60 13.42
N PHE A 321 30.51 -7.67 13.92
CA PHE A 321 29.65 -6.51 14.04
C PHE A 321 29.94 -5.74 15.34
N ASN A 322 29.80 -4.42 15.30
CA ASN A 322 29.73 -3.59 16.50
C ASN A 322 28.29 -3.61 17.03
N ALA A 323 27.86 -4.73 17.62
CA ALA A 323 26.50 -4.90 18.10
C ALA A 323 26.33 -4.45 19.55
N VAL A 324 25.28 -3.70 19.85
CA VAL A 324 24.97 -3.16 21.18
C VAL A 324 23.48 -3.27 21.49
N GLY A 325 23.16 -3.55 22.75
CA GLY A 325 21.77 -3.60 23.22
C GLY A 325 21.17 -2.19 23.32
N SER A 326 19.94 -2.02 22.86
CA SER A 326 19.18 -0.78 22.96
C SER A 326 18.60 -0.60 24.38
N ILE A 327 18.18 0.61 24.72
CA ILE A 327 17.51 0.89 26.00
C ILE A 327 16.07 0.34 26.04
N LYS A 328 15.55 0.12 27.26
CA LYS A 328 14.18 -0.42 27.47
C LYS A 328 13.08 0.65 27.43
N ASN A 329 13.41 1.95 27.43
CA ASN A 329 12.42 3.01 27.47
C ASN A 329 11.73 3.20 26.10
N VAL A 330 10.50 2.69 25.99
CA VAL A 330 9.70 2.72 24.74
C VAL A 330 9.35 4.14 24.33
N GLU A 331 8.95 5.00 25.26
CA GLU A 331 8.56 6.38 24.98
C GLU A 331 9.73 7.20 24.42
N ALA A 332 10.92 7.08 25.02
CA ALA A 332 12.12 7.75 24.55
C ALA A 332 12.50 7.32 23.11
N LYS A 333 12.35 6.03 22.79
CA LYS A 333 12.58 5.49 21.45
C LYS A 333 11.59 6.03 20.43
N ILE A 334 10.29 6.04 20.79
CA ILE A 334 9.24 6.60 19.93
C ILE A 334 9.49 8.09 19.65
N ASN A 335 9.84 8.86 20.69
CA ASN A 335 10.15 10.27 20.53
C ASN A 335 11.38 10.54 19.67
N ALA A 336 12.40 9.68 19.73
CA ALA A 336 13.56 9.78 18.84
C ALA A 336 13.17 9.59 17.37
N VAL A 337 12.32 8.60 17.05
CA VAL A 337 11.83 8.38 15.69
C VAL A 337 10.97 9.58 15.23
N LYS A 338 10.07 10.10 16.08
CA LYS A 338 9.25 11.28 15.75
C LYS A 338 10.08 12.54 15.49
N GLY A 339 11.22 12.67 16.15
CA GLY A 339 12.14 13.79 15.97
C GLY A 339 13.08 13.65 14.76
N CYS A 340 13.10 12.49 14.11
CA CYS A 340 13.96 12.20 12.98
C CYS A 340 13.21 12.38 11.66
N LYS A 341 13.83 13.03 10.68
CA LYS A 341 13.31 13.02 9.31
C LYS A 341 13.62 11.67 8.68
N LEU A 342 12.56 10.91 8.42
CA LEU A 342 12.65 9.49 8.05
C LEU A 342 12.26 9.29 6.58
N HIS A 343 13.12 8.57 5.87
CA HIS A 343 12.90 8.12 4.51
C HIS A 343 12.96 6.59 4.45
N ILE A 344 12.02 5.98 3.76
CA ILE A 344 11.95 4.51 3.65
C ILE A 344 12.04 4.14 2.17
N ALA A 345 12.98 3.27 1.84
CA ALA A 345 13.10 2.77 0.47
C ALA A 345 11.89 1.91 0.08
N PRO A 346 11.40 1.98 -1.17
CA PRO A 346 10.21 1.24 -1.61
C PRO A 346 10.32 -0.29 -1.50
N ASN A 347 11.54 -0.84 -1.50
CA ASN A 347 11.80 -2.26 -1.30
C ASN A 347 11.64 -2.73 0.16
N CYS A 348 11.55 -1.81 1.13
CA CYS A 348 11.30 -2.12 2.53
C CYS A 348 9.79 -2.27 2.80
N GLU A 349 9.18 -3.26 2.14
CA GLU A 349 7.71 -3.44 2.14
C GLU A 349 7.13 -3.73 3.52
N ASN A 350 7.86 -4.48 4.38
CA ASN A 350 7.38 -4.82 5.71
C ASN A 350 7.48 -3.61 6.64
N THR A 351 8.58 -2.86 6.58
CA THR A 351 8.72 -1.58 7.30
C THR A 351 7.61 -0.60 6.92
N ILE A 352 7.28 -0.51 5.61
CA ILE A 352 6.18 0.33 5.12
C ILE A 352 4.83 -0.13 5.67
N LYS A 353 4.54 -1.45 5.64
CA LYS A 353 3.29 -2.01 6.18
C LYS A 353 3.13 -1.74 7.67
N GLU A 354 4.20 -1.93 8.43
CA GLU A 354 4.15 -1.72 9.88
C GLU A 354 4.02 -0.24 10.24
N ILE A 355 4.80 0.66 9.64
CA ILE A 355 4.72 2.09 9.96
C ILE A 355 3.35 2.67 9.61
N GLU A 356 2.69 2.17 8.55
CA GLU A 356 1.33 2.56 8.15
C GLU A 356 0.25 2.08 9.13
N SER A 357 0.56 1.16 10.04
CA SER A 357 -0.39 0.59 11.01
C SER A 357 0.02 0.73 12.48
N TYR A 358 1.23 1.21 12.75
CA TYR A 358 1.76 1.33 14.10
C TYR A 358 1.05 2.42 14.89
N SER A 359 0.21 2.00 15.86
CA SER A 359 -0.75 2.86 16.53
C SER A 359 -0.74 2.70 18.03
N TRP A 360 -1.29 3.69 18.75
CA TRP A 360 -1.53 3.61 20.18
C TRP A 360 -2.69 2.65 20.49
N GLN A 361 -2.60 1.95 21.63
CA GLN A 361 -3.74 1.22 22.17
C GLN A 361 -4.84 2.21 22.55
N LYS A 362 -6.10 1.78 22.46
CA LYS A 362 -7.27 2.57 22.85
C LYS A 362 -7.89 2.03 24.12
N ASP A 363 -8.39 2.92 24.96
CA ASP A 363 -9.23 2.57 26.08
C ASP A 363 -10.66 2.16 25.62
N LYS A 364 -11.54 1.84 26.58
CA LYS A 364 -12.93 1.44 26.28
C LYS A 364 -13.77 2.58 25.67
N ASP A 365 -13.35 3.81 25.85
CA ASP A 365 -14.01 5.01 25.36
C ASP A 365 -13.43 5.50 24.02
N GLY A 366 -12.41 4.79 23.49
CA GLY A 366 -11.77 5.08 22.21
C GLY A 366 -10.63 6.10 22.25
N ASN A 367 -10.19 6.54 23.47
CA ASN A 367 -9.06 7.42 23.63
C ASN A 367 -7.73 6.66 23.53
N ASP A 368 -6.73 7.30 22.95
CA ASP A 368 -5.41 6.71 22.81
C ASP A 368 -4.73 6.57 24.18
N LEU A 369 -4.16 5.39 24.43
CA LEU A 369 -3.29 5.14 25.57
C LEU A 369 -1.84 5.38 25.14
N ASP A 370 -0.97 5.82 26.05
CA ASP A 370 0.48 6.01 25.80
C ASP A 370 1.24 4.66 25.71
N LYS A 371 0.62 3.68 25.05
CA LYS A 371 1.19 2.36 24.82
C LYS A 371 0.94 1.92 23.40
N PRO A 372 1.98 1.52 22.64
CA PRO A 372 1.80 1.01 21.29
C PRO A 372 1.05 -0.34 21.27
N VAL A 373 0.28 -0.57 20.20
CA VAL A 373 -0.28 -1.89 19.89
C VAL A 373 0.87 -2.83 19.54
N LYS A 374 0.95 -3.98 20.25
CA LYS A 374 1.99 -4.98 20.06
C LYS A 374 1.53 -6.08 19.09
N VAL A 375 1.35 -5.68 17.80
CA VAL A 375 0.97 -6.59 16.70
C VAL A 375 1.72 -6.15 15.45
N ASN A 376 2.53 -7.03 14.88
CA ASN A 376 3.35 -6.73 13.70
C ASN A 376 4.15 -5.42 13.88
N ASP A 377 4.97 -5.37 14.91
CA ASP A 377 5.75 -4.18 15.30
C ASP A 377 7.27 -4.41 15.27
N HIS A 378 7.72 -5.50 14.64
CA HIS A 378 9.13 -5.91 14.62
C HIS A 378 10.03 -4.94 13.87
N ALA A 379 9.57 -4.42 12.72
CA ALA A 379 10.29 -3.37 12.00
C ALA A 379 10.26 -2.04 12.75
N MET A 380 9.17 -1.73 13.43
CA MET A 380 9.03 -0.50 14.24
C MET A 380 9.91 -0.54 15.50
N ASP A 381 9.95 -1.67 16.20
CA ASP A 381 10.86 -1.86 17.33
C ASP A 381 12.33 -1.80 16.88
N SER A 382 12.68 -2.49 15.78
CA SER A 382 14.02 -2.45 15.18
C SER A 382 14.41 -1.00 14.80
N LEU A 383 13.55 -0.29 14.05
CA LEU A 383 13.77 1.10 13.65
C LEU A 383 14.01 2.02 14.87
N ALA A 384 13.20 1.83 15.90
CA ALA A 384 13.30 2.62 17.13
C ALA A 384 14.61 2.35 17.89
N TYR A 385 15.12 1.11 17.88
CA TYR A 385 16.46 0.78 18.41
C TYR A 385 17.55 1.53 17.66
N GLY A 386 17.53 1.48 16.32
CA GLY A 386 18.53 2.10 15.48
C GLY A 386 18.57 3.61 15.56
N ILE A 387 17.41 4.26 15.42
CA ILE A 387 17.35 5.73 15.46
C ILE A 387 17.71 6.24 16.86
N TYR A 388 17.12 5.67 17.92
CA TYR A 388 17.45 6.10 19.29
C TYR A 388 18.93 5.90 19.61
N GLY A 389 19.51 4.75 19.24
CA GLY A 389 20.93 4.47 19.48
C GLY A 389 21.85 5.43 18.75
N THR A 390 21.48 5.85 17.55
CA THR A 390 22.28 6.79 16.74
C THR A 390 22.13 8.24 17.22
N VAL A 391 20.90 8.73 17.38
CA VAL A 391 20.60 10.13 17.72
C VAL A 391 20.81 10.40 19.21
N GLY A 392 20.51 9.44 20.08
CA GLY A 392 20.67 9.55 21.53
C GLY A 392 22.12 9.74 21.98
N ILE A 393 23.08 9.25 21.20
CA ILE A 393 24.53 9.48 21.43
C ILE A 393 24.92 10.91 21.03
N LEU A 394 24.23 11.53 20.08
CA LEU A 394 24.52 12.88 19.58
C LEU A 394 23.88 13.99 20.44
N SER A 395 22.92 13.65 21.30
CA SER A 395 22.31 14.64 22.24
C SER A 395 23.11 14.68 23.54
N PRO A 396 23.72 15.81 23.93
CA PRO A 396 24.45 15.91 25.19
C PRO A 396 23.48 16.08 26.37
N SER A 397 22.76 15.05 26.78
CA SER A 397 22.20 15.00 28.11
C SER A 397 23.32 14.66 29.09
N ARG A 398 23.52 15.50 30.09
CA ARG A 398 24.64 15.48 31.06
C ARG A 398 24.83 14.18 31.85
N ASP A 399 23.95 13.19 31.76
CA ASP A 399 23.96 11.99 32.59
C ASP A 399 24.57 10.73 31.93
N TYR A 400 24.98 10.81 30.65
CA TYR A 400 25.44 9.60 29.92
C TYR A 400 26.96 9.40 29.87
N LYS A 401 27.75 10.32 30.43
CA LYS A 401 29.24 10.22 30.39
C LYS A 401 29.86 9.17 31.32
N GLU A 402 29.07 8.52 32.16
CA GLU A 402 29.66 7.61 33.17
C GLU A 402 29.50 6.10 32.92
N LYS A 403 28.83 5.65 31.82
CA LYS A 403 28.58 4.20 31.63
C LYS A 403 29.02 3.57 30.31
N VAL A 404 29.68 4.31 29.43
CA VAL A 404 30.33 3.67 28.27
C VAL A 404 31.78 3.40 28.61
N LYS A 405 32.06 2.26 29.20
CA LYS A 405 33.41 1.70 29.20
C LYS A 405 33.64 1.12 27.80
N ILE A 406 34.36 1.88 26.98
CA ILE A 406 34.92 1.40 25.73
C ILE A 406 36.00 0.38 26.13
N TYR A 407 35.77 -0.88 25.92
CA TYR A 407 36.80 -1.90 25.92
C TYR A 407 37.52 -1.80 24.59
N MET A 408 38.65 -1.05 24.57
CA MET A 408 39.65 -1.19 23.53
C MET A 408 40.56 -2.37 23.91
N TYR A 409 40.59 -3.36 23.05
CA TYR A 409 41.68 -4.36 22.95
C TYR A 409 42.28 -4.26 21.56
#